data_3c18fd6e7115b9509aa73c4e6b702d68
#
_entry.id   3c18fd6e7115b9509aa73c4e6b702d68
#
_cell.length_a   1.000
_cell.length_b   1.000
_cell.length_c   1.000
_cell.angle_alpha   90.00
_cell.angle_beta   90.00
_cell.angle_gamma   90.00
#
_symmetry.space_group_name_H-M   'P 1'
#
loop_
_entity.id
_entity.type
_entity.pdbx_description
1 polymer ?
#
loop_
_entity_poly.entity_id
_entity_poly.type
_entity_poly.pdbx_seq_one_letter_code
_entity_poly.pdbx_strand_id
1 'polypeptide(L)'
;MMSGLLRHLCHRYCAARATDLRRGEDGQTLLLGIGVIAVVTALLLVVAGATAVYLDLKTLTSLADSAAAAAVDGVDEDGYFEGVEADGAPGRLTDAGVRAAALSDLEAQPDRLESVQVRQASSPDGTTAIVALTAESRPPFLPWGAIPARGFTITATGSARVSTAQ
;
A
#
# COMPACT_ATOMS: atom_id res chain seq x y z
N MET A 1 59.22 29.07 -51.35
CA MET A 1 58.42 27.84 -51.38
C MET A 1 58.03 27.30 -50.01
N MET A 2 58.14 28.08 -48.92
CA MET A 2 57.92 27.60 -47.50
C MET A 2 56.54 27.99 -46.91
N SER A 3 55.75 28.82 -47.60
CA SER A 3 54.45 29.28 -47.09
C SER A 3 53.26 28.32 -47.25
N GLY A 4 53.35 27.33 -48.14
CA GLY A 4 52.26 26.39 -48.42
C GLY A 4 52.13 25.25 -47.41
N LEU A 5 53.26 24.82 -46.88
CA LEU A 5 53.30 23.68 -45.92
C LEU A 5 52.70 24.03 -44.53
N LEU A 6 52.95 25.27 -44.08
CA LEU A 6 52.38 25.73 -42.79
C LEU A 6 50.87 25.90 -42.83
N ARG A 7 50.30 26.34 -43.95
CA ARG A 7 48.82 26.43 -44.06
C ARG A 7 48.13 25.09 -44.04
N HIS A 8 48.70 24.05 -44.67
CA HIS A 8 48.14 22.71 -44.68
C HIS A 8 48.21 22.03 -43.29
N LEU A 9 49.28 22.28 -42.54
CA LEU A 9 49.40 21.76 -41.18
C LEU A 9 48.43 22.43 -40.20
N CYS A 10 48.22 23.75 -40.31
CA CYS A 10 47.28 24.46 -39.44
C CYS A 10 45.83 24.04 -39.68
N HIS A 11 45.47 23.79 -40.99
CA HIS A 11 44.09 23.35 -41.33
C HIS A 11 43.78 21.93 -40.80
N ARG A 12 44.77 21.03 -40.84
CA ARG A 12 44.61 19.64 -40.31
C ARG A 12 44.54 19.63 -38.79
N TYR A 13 45.29 20.51 -38.09
CA TYR A 13 45.21 20.63 -36.63
C TYR A 13 43.91 21.24 -36.17
N CYS A 14 43.39 22.25 -36.83
CA CYS A 14 42.08 22.84 -36.52
C CYS A 14 40.91 21.88 -36.80
N ALA A 15 40.98 21.10 -37.88
CA ALA A 15 39.95 20.13 -38.19
C ALA A 15 39.93 18.95 -37.18
N ALA A 16 41.09 18.46 -36.75
CA ALA A 16 41.18 17.40 -35.73
C ALA A 16 40.69 17.88 -34.39
N ARG A 17 40.93 19.14 -34.02
CA ARG A 17 40.46 19.69 -32.75
C ARG A 17 38.94 19.95 -32.72
N ALA A 18 38.33 20.28 -33.88
CA ALA A 18 36.91 20.51 -34.00
C ALA A 18 36.11 19.19 -33.95
N THR A 19 36.68 18.07 -34.44
CA THR A 19 36.07 16.72 -34.31
C THR A 19 36.19 16.14 -32.92
N ASP A 20 37.25 16.49 -32.18
CA ASP A 20 37.45 16.02 -30.81
C ASP A 20 36.48 16.72 -29.81
N LEU A 21 36.20 18.01 -30.03
CA LEU A 21 35.22 18.76 -29.23
C LEU A 21 33.80 18.26 -29.44
N ARG A 22 33.42 17.86 -30.67
CA ARG A 22 32.09 17.28 -30.95
C ARG A 22 31.91 15.89 -30.32
N ARG A 23 32.97 15.08 -30.25
CA ARG A 23 32.91 13.77 -29.58
C ARG A 23 32.72 13.90 -28.06
N GLY A 24 33.23 14.95 -27.45
CA GLY A 24 33.03 15.23 -26.04
C GLY A 24 31.59 15.62 -25.71
N GLU A 25 30.90 16.35 -26.59
CA GLU A 25 29.51 16.78 -26.38
C GLU A 25 28.51 15.63 -26.58
N ASP A 26 28.74 14.73 -27.52
CA ASP A 26 27.87 13.56 -27.77
C ASP A 26 27.85 12.62 -26.56
N GLY A 27 28.98 12.42 -25.89
CA GLY A 27 29.07 11.61 -24.66
C GLY A 27 28.35 12.25 -23.49
N GLN A 28 28.41 13.57 -23.34
CA GLN A 28 27.78 14.33 -22.27
C GLN A 28 26.25 14.35 -22.44
N THR A 29 25.75 14.49 -23.66
CA THR A 29 24.32 14.45 -23.98
C THR A 29 23.72 13.05 -23.74
N LEU A 30 24.45 11.99 -24.06
CA LEU A 30 24.04 10.62 -23.78
C LEU A 30 23.95 10.34 -22.27
N LEU A 31 24.92 10.80 -21.49
CA LEU A 31 24.93 10.66 -20.04
C LEU A 31 23.74 11.42 -19.41
N LEU A 32 23.48 12.65 -19.89
CA LEU A 32 22.32 13.43 -19.46
C LEU A 32 21.01 12.69 -19.79
N GLY A 33 20.87 12.13 -20.99
CA GLY A 33 19.71 11.39 -21.43
C GLY A 33 19.44 10.15 -20.54
N ILE A 34 20.47 9.38 -20.23
CA ILE A 34 20.37 8.23 -19.32
C ILE A 34 19.96 8.70 -17.92
N GLY A 35 20.55 9.80 -17.42
CA GLY A 35 20.20 10.38 -16.13
C GLY A 35 18.73 10.79 -16.04
N VAL A 36 18.20 11.46 -17.07
CA VAL A 36 16.78 11.84 -17.13
C VAL A 36 15.86 10.61 -17.13
N ILE A 37 16.17 9.60 -17.96
CA ILE A 37 15.40 8.36 -18.00
C ILE A 37 15.41 7.66 -16.64
N ALA A 38 16.55 7.59 -15.97
CA ALA A 38 16.66 6.98 -14.64
C ALA A 38 15.80 7.71 -13.60
N VAL A 39 15.80 9.04 -13.59
CA VAL A 39 14.98 9.86 -12.68
C VAL A 39 13.48 9.66 -12.96
N VAL A 40 13.07 9.69 -14.22
CA VAL A 40 11.67 9.46 -14.60
C VAL A 40 11.22 8.06 -14.19
N THR A 41 12.04 7.05 -14.45
CA THR A 41 11.75 5.66 -14.05
C THR A 41 11.63 5.53 -12.54
N ALA A 42 12.54 6.15 -11.77
CA ALA A 42 12.48 6.14 -10.31
C ALA A 42 11.18 6.81 -9.80
N LEU A 43 10.78 7.94 -10.38
CA LEU A 43 9.51 8.60 -10.05
C LEU A 43 8.29 7.71 -10.32
N LEU A 44 8.26 7.03 -11.46
CA LEU A 44 7.17 6.10 -11.79
C LEU A 44 7.09 4.95 -10.80
N LEU A 45 8.23 4.39 -10.37
CA LEU A 45 8.27 3.31 -9.37
C LEU A 45 7.77 3.79 -8.00
N VAL A 46 8.11 5.02 -7.59
CA VAL A 46 7.61 5.61 -6.33
C VAL A 46 6.09 5.76 -6.38
N VAL A 47 5.55 6.31 -7.47
CA VAL A 47 4.10 6.48 -7.63
C VAL A 47 3.39 5.13 -7.64
N ALA A 48 3.92 4.14 -8.37
CA ALA A 48 3.36 2.79 -8.41
C ALA A 48 3.38 2.12 -7.03
N GLY A 49 4.48 2.27 -6.27
CA GLY A 49 4.59 1.77 -4.90
C GLY A 49 3.59 2.42 -3.95
N ALA A 50 3.43 3.74 -3.99
CA ALA A 50 2.45 4.46 -3.19
C ALA A 50 1.01 4.03 -3.52
N THR A 51 0.70 3.82 -4.79
CA THR A 51 -0.61 3.34 -5.24
C THR A 51 -0.89 1.93 -4.72
N ALA A 52 0.10 1.03 -4.73
CA ALA A 52 -0.05 -0.32 -4.20
C ALA A 52 -0.41 -0.30 -2.70
N VAL A 53 0.33 0.46 -1.89
CA VAL A 53 0.02 0.62 -0.45
C VAL A 53 -1.37 1.21 -0.21
N TYR A 54 -1.78 2.17 -1.04
CA TYR A 54 -3.12 2.76 -0.95
C TYR A 54 -4.23 1.74 -1.24
N LEU A 55 -4.04 0.88 -2.24
CA LEU A 55 -4.99 -0.19 -2.57
C LEU A 55 -5.07 -1.23 -1.45
N ASP A 56 -3.94 -1.61 -0.86
CA ASP A 56 -3.89 -2.53 0.28
C ASP A 56 -4.61 -1.93 1.49
N LEU A 57 -4.40 -0.64 1.78
CA LEU A 57 -5.11 0.06 2.86
C LEU A 57 -6.62 0.10 2.61
N LYS A 58 -7.06 0.37 1.37
CA LYS A 58 -8.47 0.35 1.01
C LYS A 58 -9.09 -1.04 1.18
N THR A 59 -8.37 -2.08 0.79
CA THR A 59 -8.80 -3.47 0.99
C THR A 59 -8.92 -3.79 2.48
N LEU A 60 -7.94 -3.40 3.30
CA LEU A 60 -7.97 -3.61 4.74
C LEU A 60 -9.12 -2.86 5.41
N THR A 61 -9.43 -1.63 4.95
CA THR A 61 -10.59 -0.87 5.44
C THR A 61 -11.89 -1.60 5.13
N SER A 62 -12.04 -2.11 3.89
CA SER A 62 -13.22 -2.89 3.51
C SER A 62 -13.38 -4.17 4.33
N LEU A 63 -12.27 -4.85 4.68
CA LEU A 63 -12.27 -6.01 5.56
C LEU A 63 -12.69 -5.64 6.98
N ALA A 64 -12.21 -4.51 7.50
CA ALA A 64 -12.57 -4.04 8.84
C ALA A 64 -14.06 -3.66 8.93
N ASP A 65 -14.59 -3.00 7.89
CA ASP A 65 -16.01 -2.65 7.81
C ASP A 65 -16.90 -3.90 7.70
N SER A 66 -16.49 -4.89 6.89
CA SER A 66 -17.18 -6.19 6.78
C SER A 66 -17.20 -6.92 8.12
N ALA A 67 -16.05 -7.03 8.78
CA ALA A 67 -15.94 -7.68 10.08
C ALA A 67 -16.79 -7.00 11.17
N ALA A 68 -16.86 -5.65 11.14
CA ALA A 68 -17.72 -4.90 12.05
C ALA A 68 -19.22 -5.12 11.73
N ALA A 69 -19.60 -5.19 10.46
CA ALA A 69 -20.97 -5.48 10.04
C ALA A 69 -21.39 -6.90 10.43
N ALA A 70 -20.54 -7.91 10.18
CA ALA A 70 -20.78 -9.29 10.58
C ALA A 70 -20.99 -9.43 12.10
N ALA A 71 -20.28 -8.63 12.91
CA ALA A 71 -20.46 -8.63 14.36
C ALA A 71 -21.83 -8.08 14.79
N VAL A 72 -22.41 -7.16 14.03
CA VAL A 72 -23.76 -6.61 14.28
C VAL A 72 -24.82 -7.59 13.82
N ASP A 73 -24.66 -8.20 12.66
CA ASP A 73 -25.61 -9.14 12.08
C ASP A 73 -25.72 -10.44 12.93
N GLY A 74 -24.58 -10.94 13.45
CA GLY A 74 -24.55 -12.13 14.30
C GLY A 74 -25.32 -12.00 15.62
N VAL A 75 -25.46 -10.80 16.15
CA VAL A 75 -26.24 -10.56 17.39
C VAL A 75 -27.75 -10.69 17.16
N ASP A 76 -28.23 -10.36 15.98
CA ASP A 76 -29.65 -10.51 15.65
C ASP A 76 -30.08 -11.99 15.58
N GLU A 77 -29.21 -12.89 15.13
CA GLU A 77 -29.50 -14.33 15.04
C GLU A 77 -29.40 -15.03 16.39
N ASP A 78 -28.32 -14.84 17.14
CA ASP A 78 -28.09 -15.50 18.42
C ASP A 78 -29.06 -14.98 19.51
N GLY A 79 -29.35 -13.68 19.51
CA GLY A 79 -30.31 -13.06 20.43
C GLY A 79 -31.76 -13.51 20.20
N TYR A 80 -32.08 -13.99 18.99
CA TYR A 80 -33.42 -14.47 18.66
C TYR A 80 -33.62 -15.96 19.04
N PHE A 81 -32.57 -16.77 19.00
CA PHE A 81 -32.64 -18.23 19.24
C PHE A 81 -32.30 -18.63 20.66
N GLU A 82 -31.45 -17.91 21.37
CA GLU A 82 -31.10 -18.14 22.77
C GLU A 82 -31.86 -17.17 23.67
N GLY A 83 -33.17 -17.32 23.69
CA GLY A 83 -33.98 -16.69 24.73
C GLY A 83 -33.46 -17.10 26.11
N VAL A 84 -32.87 -16.14 26.82
CA VAL A 84 -32.62 -16.07 28.26
C VAL A 84 -31.32 -16.70 28.80
N GLU A 85 -30.64 -15.87 29.62
CA GLU A 85 -29.69 -16.18 30.67
C GLU A 85 -28.19 -16.07 30.37
N ALA A 86 -27.78 -15.05 29.63
CA ALA A 86 -26.52 -14.39 29.93
C ALA A 86 -26.81 -12.93 30.35
N ASP A 87 -26.16 -12.44 31.38
CA ASP A 87 -26.36 -11.17 32.11
C ASP A 87 -26.25 -9.87 31.25
N GLY A 88 -26.82 -9.89 30.03
CA GLY A 88 -26.92 -8.80 29.11
C GLY A 88 -28.32 -8.73 28.52
N ALA A 89 -28.89 -7.55 28.42
CA ALA A 89 -30.14 -7.33 27.70
C ALA A 89 -30.05 -7.96 26.28
N PRO A 90 -31.10 -8.66 25.80
CA PRO A 90 -31.10 -9.26 24.48
C PRO A 90 -30.77 -8.21 23.42
N GLY A 91 -29.82 -8.52 22.53
CA GLY A 91 -29.38 -7.60 21.46
C GLY A 91 -28.20 -6.68 21.81
N ARG A 92 -27.51 -6.90 22.95
CA ARG A 92 -26.27 -6.14 23.26
C ARG A 92 -25.03 -6.86 22.74
N LEU A 93 -24.20 -6.09 22.04
CA LEU A 93 -22.87 -6.52 21.60
C LEU A 93 -21.93 -6.65 22.80
N THR A 94 -21.15 -7.72 22.82
CA THR A 94 -20.03 -7.90 23.77
C THR A 94 -18.70 -7.87 23.03
N ASP A 95 -17.62 -7.46 23.69
CA ASP A 95 -16.29 -7.45 23.07
C ASP A 95 -15.86 -8.83 22.58
N ALA A 96 -16.23 -9.88 23.32
CA ALA A 96 -15.95 -11.27 22.95
C ALA A 96 -16.73 -11.69 21.70
N GLY A 97 -18.02 -11.34 21.61
CA GLY A 97 -18.86 -11.62 20.45
C GLY A 97 -18.38 -10.89 19.20
N VAL A 98 -18.07 -9.59 19.32
CA VAL A 98 -17.50 -8.80 18.23
C VAL A 98 -16.20 -9.43 17.72
N ARG A 99 -15.34 -9.90 18.63
CA ARG A 99 -14.09 -10.54 18.25
C ARG A 99 -14.31 -11.89 17.54
N ALA A 100 -15.22 -12.71 18.04
CA ALA A 100 -15.54 -14.02 17.46
C ALA A 100 -16.12 -13.86 16.05
N ALA A 101 -17.10 -12.97 15.88
CA ALA A 101 -17.71 -12.67 14.57
C ALA A 101 -16.68 -12.11 13.59
N ALA A 102 -15.82 -11.17 14.02
CA ALA A 102 -14.77 -10.62 13.18
C ALA A 102 -13.76 -11.68 12.70
N LEU A 103 -13.38 -12.62 13.56
CA LEU A 103 -12.49 -13.73 13.18
C LEU A 103 -13.18 -14.68 12.19
N SER A 104 -14.45 -15.03 12.43
CA SER A 104 -15.22 -15.88 11.54
C SER A 104 -15.42 -15.26 10.15
N ASP A 105 -15.70 -13.95 10.07
CA ASP A 105 -15.83 -13.22 8.81
C ASP A 105 -14.49 -13.19 8.04
N LEU A 106 -13.38 -12.96 8.74
CA LEU A 106 -12.05 -12.96 8.12
C LEU A 106 -11.67 -14.35 7.58
N GLU A 107 -12.01 -15.43 8.28
CA GLU A 107 -11.76 -16.80 7.83
C GLU A 107 -12.61 -17.17 6.58
N ALA A 108 -13.79 -16.60 6.44
CA ALA A 108 -14.66 -16.82 5.28
C ALA A 108 -14.23 -16.03 4.04
N GLN A 109 -13.37 -15.03 4.17
CA GLN A 109 -12.93 -14.19 3.07
C GLN A 109 -11.63 -14.72 2.44
N PRO A 110 -11.44 -14.57 1.11
CA PRO A 110 -10.20 -14.99 0.47
C PRO A 110 -9.03 -14.14 0.95
N ASP A 111 -7.89 -14.77 1.19
CA ASP A 111 -6.62 -14.12 1.54
C ASP A 111 -6.19 -13.12 0.46
N ARG A 112 -6.46 -11.84 0.66
CA ARG A 112 -6.08 -10.75 -0.25
C ARG A 112 -4.88 -9.96 0.23
N LEU A 113 -4.57 -10.05 1.53
CA LEU A 113 -3.48 -9.35 2.18
C LEU A 113 -2.68 -10.33 3.04
N GLU A 114 -1.36 -10.11 3.12
CA GLU A 114 -0.51 -10.93 3.98
C GLU A 114 -0.67 -10.54 5.45
N SER A 115 -0.74 -11.54 6.32
CA SER A 115 -0.69 -11.38 7.79
C SER A 115 -1.77 -10.45 8.36
N VAL A 116 -3.03 -10.59 7.91
CA VAL A 116 -4.16 -9.86 8.52
C VAL A 116 -4.38 -10.35 9.94
N GLN A 117 -4.46 -9.42 10.89
CA GLN A 117 -4.68 -9.69 12.31
C GLN A 117 -5.70 -8.74 12.92
N VAL A 118 -6.57 -9.27 13.78
CA VAL A 118 -7.47 -8.46 14.60
C VAL A 118 -6.67 -7.86 15.75
N ARG A 119 -6.42 -6.56 15.68
CA ARG A 119 -5.71 -5.83 16.74
C ARG A 119 -6.64 -5.48 17.90
N GLN A 120 -7.84 -5.05 17.59
CA GLN A 120 -8.86 -4.68 18.57
C GLN A 120 -10.24 -5.02 18.02
N ALA A 121 -11.11 -5.56 18.89
CA ALA A 121 -12.51 -5.75 18.63
C ALA A 121 -13.24 -5.40 19.93
N SER A 122 -14.18 -4.46 19.87
CA SER A 122 -14.85 -3.95 21.08
C SER A 122 -16.21 -3.36 20.76
N SER A 123 -17.07 -3.31 21.77
CA SER A 123 -18.36 -2.65 21.74
C SER A 123 -18.55 -1.76 22.96
N PRO A 124 -18.09 -0.50 22.93
CA PRO A 124 -18.06 0.39 24.09
C PRO A 124 -19.44 0.76 24.62
N ASP A 125 -20.46 0.79 23.77
CA ASP A 125 -21.85 1.14 24.11
C ASP A 125 -22.81 -0.05 24.05
N GLY A 126 -22.32 -1.24 23.71
CA GLY A 126 -23.13 -2.44 23.52
C GLY A 126 -24.04 -2.39 22.28
N THR A 127 -23.90 -1.37 21.43
CA THR A 127 -24.69 -1.19 20.19
C THR A 127 -23.84 -0.92 18.97
N THR A 128 -22.58 -0.53 19.15
CA THR A 128 -21.62 -0.25 18.07
C THR A 128 -20.47 -1.25 18.13
N ALA A 129 -20.26 -2.00 17.06
CA ALA A 129 -19.07 -2.84 16.89
C ALA A 129 -17.93 -1.98 16.32
N ILE A 130 -16.75 -2.07 16.92
CA ILE A 130 -15.52 -1.43 16.43
C ILE A 130 -14.48 -2.52 16.23
N VAL A 131 -13.98 -2.67 15.01
CA VAL A 131 -12.95 -3.66 14.67
C VAL A 131 -11.75 -2.94 14.06
N ALA A 132 -10.58 -3.11 14.66
CA ALA A 132 -9.32 -2.61 14.13
C ALA A 132 -8.46 -3.79 13.63
N LEU A 133 -8.07 -3.72 12.36
CA LEU A 133 -7.23 -4.71 11.69
C LEU A 133 -5.85 -4.14 11.39
N THR A 134 -4.86 -5.03 11.38
CA THR A 134 -3.52 -4.73 10.89
C THR A 134 -3.12 -5.76 9.84
N ALA A 135 -2.36 -5.33 8.83
CA ALA A 135 -1.78 -6.19 7.81
C ALA A 135 -0.41 -5.67 7.38
N GLU A 136 0.34 -6.50 6.67
CA GLU A 136 1.60 -6.11 6.05
C GLU A 136 1.39 -5.87 4.55
N SER A 137 1.75 -4.66 4.08
CA SER A 137 1.76 -4.31 2.66
C SER A 137 3.18 -4.43 2.11
N ARG A 138 3.34 -5.14 1.00
CA ARG A 138 4.61 -5.34 0.29
C ARG A 138 4.51 -4.89 -1.16
N PRO A 139 4.71 -3.59 -1.45
CA PRO A 139 4.69 -3.10 -2.82
C PRO A 139 5.71 -3.84 -3.70
N PRO A 140 5.31 -4.37 -4.87
CA PRO A 140 6.15 -5.25 -5.69
C PRO A 140 7.37 -4.56 -6.31
N PHE A 141 7.39 -3.22 -6.36
CA PHE A 141 8.43 -2.46 -7.06
C PHE A 141 9.50 -1.87 -6.13
N LEU A 142 9.46 -2.16 -4.83
CA LEU A 142 10.51 -1.71 -3.91
C LEU A 142 11.69 -2.69 -3.91
N PRO A 143 12.94 -2.17 -3.84
CA PRO A 143 14.14 -3.00 -3.72
C PRO A 143 14.25 -3.60 -2.32
N TRP A 144 13.58 -4.71 -2.07
CA TRP A 144 13.55 -5.40 -0.77
C TRP A 144 14.92 -5.88 -0.25
N GLY A 145 15.98 -5.76 -1.05
CA GLY A 145 17.35 -5.97 -0.61
C GLY A 145 17.99 -4.78 0.13
N ALA A 146 17.43 -3.56 -0.06
CA ALA A 146 17.91 -2.33 0.56
C ALA A 146 16.99 -1.80 1.68
N ILE A 147 15.75 -2.32 1.74
CA ILE A 147 14.72 -1.94 2.72
C ILE A 147 14.42 -3.16 3.59
N PRO A 148 14.05 -3.00 4.89
CA PRO A 148 13.69 -4.11 5.75
C PRO A 148 12.64 -5.03 5.11
N ALA A 149 12.91 -6.32 5.05
CA ALA A 149 12.12 -7.33 4.33
C ALA A 149 10.69 -7.55 4.90
N ARG A 150 10.33 -6.87 5.98
CA ARG A 150 9.04 -7.04 6.69
C ARG A 150 7.87 -6.27 6.07
N GLY A 151 8.08 -5.44 5.05
CA GLY A 151 7.02 -4.60 4.50
C GLY A 151 6.63 -3.42 5.40
N PHE A 152 5.50 -2.80 5.06
CA PHE A 152 4.91 -1.69 5.82
C PHE A 152 3.68 -2.19 6.55
N THR A 153 3.62 -1.98 7.87
CA THR A 153 2.42 -2.27 8.66
C THR A 153 1.36 -1.21 8.37
N ILE A 154 0.20 -1.64 7.91
CA ILE A 154 -0.97 -0.79 7.71
C ILE A 154 -2.04 -1.16 8.74
N THR A 155 -2.83 -0.18 9.15
CA THR A 155 -3.92 -0.36 10.13
C THR A 155 -5.18 0.30 9.60
N ALA A 156 -6.31 -0.40 9.71
CA ALA A 156 -7.62 0.14 9.39
C ALA A 156 -8.60 -0.16 10.52
N THR A 157 -9.61 0.70 10.67
CA THR A 157 -10.67 0.52 11.68
C THR A 157 -12.01 0.64 10.98
N GLY A 158 -12.83 -0.38 11.15
CA GLY A 158 -14.23 -0.41 10.72
C GLY A 158 -15.17 -0.26 11.92
N SER A 159 -16.35 0.28 11.67
CA SER A 159 -17.40 0.37 12.69
C SER A 159 -18.78 0.15 12.10
N ALA A 160 -19.61 -0.62 12.80
CA ALA A 160 -21.00 -0.83 12.45
C ALA A 160 -21.88 -0.67 13.69
N ARG A 161 -23.11 -0.24 13.48
CA ARG A 161 -24.06 0.00 14.58
C ARG A 161 -25.36 -0.78 14.33
N VAL A 162 -25.87 -1.40 15.39
CA VAL A 162 -27.20 -2.02 15.37
C VAL A 162 -28.24 -0.93 15.05
N SER A 163 -28.96 -1.06 13.94
CA SER A 163 -30.08 -0.21 13.62
C SER A 163 -31.37 -0.90 14.06
N THR A 164 -31.98 -0.42 15.15
CA THR A 164 -33.37 -0.78 15.43
C THR A 164 -34.25 -0.07 14.42
N ALA A 165 -34.82 -0.84 13.47
CA ALA A 165 -35.90 -0.31 12.62
C ALA A 165 -37.10 0.04 13.53
N GLN A 166 -37.49 1.34 13.52
CA GLN A 166 -38.73 1.80 14.14
C GLN A 166 -39.91 1.54 13.21
#